data_239e9fee72414bcf63f56d7a4a5ffb22
#
_entry.id   239e9fee72414bcf63f56d7a4a5ffb22
#
_cell.length_a   1.000
_cell.length_b   1.000
_cell.length_c   1.000
_cell.angle_alpha   90.00
_cell.angle_beta   90.00
_cell.angle_gamma   90.00
#
_symmetry.space_group_name_H-M   'P 1'
#
loop_
_entity.id
_entity.type
_entity.pdbx_description
1 polymer ?
#
loop_
_entity_poly.entity_id
_entity_poly.type
_entity_poly.pdbx_seq_one_letter_code
_entity_poly.pdbx_strand_id
1 'polypeptide(L)'
;MKDLTQNPDLRKREVVDDYFGDWKWREGLSELMIPIIGNLYRNGIQIYIYGQSLVNNSSIEILKAHRFVRQVEGNELSELETYPILVAITSLDLPDCEIDIGELAVRCPFFDKLKDNPQDKVNEYVLSELNSIVNTSSNRPKAPKEIVLYGFGRIGRLLTRLLVETTGPGNYFRLRAIVVRKGAGDDLLKRASLLRRDSVHGKFRGTIRVDIDNNLLIINGNPVKVIYANSPDDVNYKNENIKDPIVIDNTGVWRDMDGLNKHLSLIHISEPTRLEP
;
A
#
# COMPACT_ATOMS: atom_id res chain seq x y z
N MET A 1 -18.79 -17.18 -25.01
CA MET A 1 -17.36 -16.87 -24.97
C MET A 1 -16.92 -16.62 -26.40
N LYS A 2 -16.50 -15.38 -26.73
CA LYS A 2 -15.88 -15.11 -28.04
C LYS A 2 -14.56 -15.88 -28.07
N ASP A 3 -14.34 -16.60 -29.14
CA ASP A 3 -13.08 -17.30 -29.38
C ASP A 3 -11.98 -16.25 -29.57
N LEU A 4 -11.18 -16.00 -28.54
CA LEU A 4 -10.13 -14.99 -28.52
C LEU A 4 -8.97 -15.33 -29.47
N THR A 5 -8.91 -16.57 -29.99
CA THR A 5 -7.87 -17.00 -30.94
C THR A 5 -8.02 -16.46 -32.33
N GLN A 6 -9.17 -15.81 -32.67
CA GLN A 6 -9.48 -15.31 -33.99
C GLN A 6 -9.33 -13.78 -34.17
N ASN A 7 -8.87 -13.07 -33.13
CA ASN A 7 -8.61 -11.63 -33.27
C ASN A 7 -7.16 -11.42 -33.75
N PRO A 8 -6.96 -10.87 -34.97
CA PRO A 8 -5.61 -10.67 -35.52
C PRO A 8 -4.80 -9.61 -34.79
N ASP A 9 -5.45 -8.74 -33.97
CA ASP A 9 -4.80 -7.71 -33.17
C ASP A 9 -4.36 -8.22 -31.81
N LEU A 10 -4.70 -9.48 -31.48
CA LEU A 10 -4.24 -10.09 -30.23
C LEU A 10 -2.76 -10.46 -30.35
N ARG A 11 -1.93 -9.94 -29.48
CA ARG A 11 -0.54 -10.38 -29.32
C ARG A 11 -0.54 -11.89 -29.07
N LYS A 12 -0.12 -12.65 -30.07
CA LYS A 12 -0.03 -14.09 -29.95
C LYS A 12 1.11 -14.40 -29.01
N ARG A 13 0.76 -14.95 -27.86
CA ARG A 13 1.75 -15.61 -27.01
C ARG A 13 2.43 -16.71 -27.84
N GLU A 14 3.76 -16.76 -27.83
CA GLU A 14 4.49 -17.87 -28.43
C GLU A 14 3.95 -19.19 -27.85
N VAL A 15 3.68 -20.16 -28.72
CA VAL A 15 3.28 -21.51 -28.31
C VAL A 15 4.48 -22.07 -27.55
N VAL A 16 4.32 -22.31 -26.27
CA VAL A 16 5.37 -22.82 -25.41
C VAL A 16 5.33 -24.34 -25.46
N ASP A 17 6.36 -24.96 -26.02
CA ASP A 17 6.51 -26.41 -26.05
C ASP A 17 6.81 -27.01 -24.67
N ASP A 18 7.42 -26.22 -23.78
CA ASP A 18 7.74 -26.57 -22.39
C ASP A 18 7.06 -25.67 -21.38
N TYR A 19 5.87 -26.04 -20.93
CA TYR A 19 5.11 -25.32 -19.92
C TYR A 19 5.87 -25.14 -18.58
N PHE A 20 6.70 -26.08 -18.20
CA PHE A 20 7.44 -26.01 -16.95
C PHE A 20 8.65 -25.06 -17.06
N GLY A 21 9.30 -25.06 -18.21
CA GLY A 21 10.37 -24.09 -18.52
C GLY A 21 9.85 -22.67 -18.58
N ASP A 22 8.72 -22.45 -19.26
CA ASP A 22 8.02 -21.16 -19.30
C ASP A 22 7.64 -20.65 -17.90
N TRP A 23 7.07 -21.54 -17.09
CA TRP A 23 6.73 -21.20 -15.71
C TRP A 23 7.93 -20.76 -14.90
N LYS A 24 9.02 -21.54 -14.89
CA LYS A 24 10.24 -21.21 -14.15
C LYS A 24 10.82 -19.87 -14.56
N TRP A 25 10.77 -19.60 -15.84
CA TRP A 25 11.33 -18.36 -16.38
C TRP A 25 10.51 -17.14 -15.97
N ARG A 26 9.18 -17.22 -16.06
CA ARG A 26 8.25 -16.19 -15.61
C ARG A 26 8.33 -15.98 -14.09
N GLU A 27 8.41 -17.06 -13.32
CA GLU A 27 8.62 -17.01 -11.89
C GLU A 27 9.92 -16.28 -11.54
N GLY A 28 11.02 -16.60 -12.24
CA GLY A 28 12.30 -15.92 -12.07
C GLY A 28 12.25 -14.41 -12.39
N LEU A 29 11.51 -14.01 -13.45
CA LEU A 29 11.30 -12.59 -13.74
C LEU A 29 10.49 -11.91 -12.63
N SER A 30 9.43 -12.55 -12.16
CA SER A 30 8.61 -12.02 -11.06
C SER A 30 9.44 -11.85 -9.78
N GLU A 31 10.37 -12.77 -9.50
CA GLU A 31 11.31 -12.65 -8.38
C GLU A 31 12.25 -11.45 -8.53
N LEU A 32 12.73 -11.18 -9.75
CA LEU A 32 13.57 -10.01 -10.04
C LEU A 32 12.79 -8.68 -9.92
N MET A 33 11.49 -8.68 -10.15
CA MET A 33 10.64 -7.50 -9.98
C MET A 33 10.50 -7.09 -8.51
N ILE A 34 10.47 -8.02 -7.57
CA ILE A 34 10.20 -7.76 -6.14
C ILE A 34 11.14 -6.71 -5.54
N PRO A 35 12.47 -6.82 -5.63
CA PRO A 35 13.38 -5.82 -5.06
C PRO A 35 13.25 -4.46 -5.73
N ILE A 36 12.96 -4.41 -7.03
CA ILE A 36 12.76 -3.15 -7.77
C ILE A 36 11.50 -2.46 -7.27
N ILE A 37 10.36 -3.18 -7.21
CA ILE A 37 9.10 -2.67 -6.68
C ILE A 37 9.28 -2.16 -5.25
N GLY A 38 9.96 -2.93 -4.40
CA GLY A 38 10.22 -2.53 -3.02
C GLY A 38 11.09 -1.28 -2.91
N ASN A 39 12.05 -1.08 -3.82
CA ASN A 39 12.88 0.12 -3.87
C ASN A 39 12.07 1.34 -4.30
N LEU A 40 11.30 1.23 -5.38
CA LEU A 40 10.41 2.29 -5.88
C LEU A 40 9.39 2.70 -4.81
N TYR A 41 8.78 1.73 -4.14
CA TYR A 41 7.84 1.98 -3.05
C TYR A 41 8.45 2.78 -1.90
N ARG A 42 9.68 2.45 -1.47
CA ARG A 42 10.39 3.24 -0.43
C ARG A 42 10.69 4.66 -0.88
N ASN A 43 10.78 4.89 -2.18
CA ASN A 43 10.95 6.21 -2.78
C ASN A 43 9.62 6.91 -3.10
N GLY A 44 8.47 6.34 -2.66
CA GLY A 44 7.15 6.94 -2.83
C GLY A 44 6.46 6.62 -4.15
N ILE A 45 7.05 5.75 -4.97
CA ILE A 45 6.48 5.32 -6.24
C ILE A 45 5.80 3.98 -6.04
N GLN A 46 4.48 3.95 -6.22
CA GLN A 46 3.68 2.73 -6.08
C GLN A 46 3.40 2.13 -7.45
N ILE A 47 3.67 0.84 -7.60
CA ILE A 47 3.54 0.12 -8.87
C ILE A 47 2.27 -0.74 -8.87
N TYR A 48 1.50 -0.62 -9.94
CA TYR A 48 0.25 -1.33 -10.17
C TYR A 48 0.26 -2.08 -11.50
N ILE A 49 -0.62 -3.06 -11.60
CA ILE A 49 -1.06 -3.69 -12.85
C ILE A 49 -2.59 -3.69 -12.84
N TYR A 50 -3.20 -2.90 -13.72
CA TYR A 50 -4.67 -2.74 -13.83
C TYR A 50 -5.33 -2.54 -12.46
N GLY A 51 -4.81 -1.57 -11.70
CA GLY A 51 -5.28 -1.21 -10.38
C GLY A 51 -4.92 -2.18 -9.25
N GLN A 52 -4.24 -3.30 -9.55
CA GLN A 52 -3.74 -4.22 -8.53
C GLN A 52 -2.33 -3.80 -8.09
N SER A 53 -2.18 -3.43 -6.82
CA SER A 53 -0.88 -3.07 -6.25
C SER A 53 0.07 -4.26 -6.23
N LEU A 54 1.30 -4.04 -6.66
CA LEU A 54 2.36 -5.04 -6.61
C LEU A 54 3.23 -4.97 -5.35
N VAL A 55 2.95 -4.02 -4.47
CA VAL A 55 3.72 -3.81 -3.23
C VAL A 55 3.48 -4.96 -2.26
N ASN A 56 4.58 -5.48 -1.70
CA ASN A 56 4.57 -6.61 -0.75
C ASN A 56 3.94 -7.90 -1.29
N ASN A 57 3.91 -8.07 -2.60
CA ASN A 57 3.42 -9.28 -3.24
C ASN A 57 4.54 -10.32 -3.40
N SER A 58 4.16 -11.59 -3.36
CA SER A 58 5.02 -12.71 -3.75
C SER A 58 5.10 -12.83 -5.27
N SER A 59 6.08 -13.61 -5.78
CA SER A 59 6.18 -13.93 -7.22
C SER A 59 4.86 -14.47 -7.77
N ILE A 60 4.19 -15.36 -7.03
CA ILE A 60 2.89 -15.93 -7.42
C ILE A 60 1.77 -14.86 -7.52
N GLU A 61 1.76 -13.91 -6.60
CA GLU A 61 0.77 -12.82 -6.64
C GLU A 61 1.04 -11.86 -7.81
N ILE A 62 2.31 -11.61 -8.14
CA ILE A 62 2.72 -10.84 -9.33
C ILE A 62 2.26 -11.55 -10.61
N LEU A 63 2.53 -12.85 -10.75
CA LEU A 63 2.05 -13.66 -11.88
C LEU A 63 0.52 -13.63 -12.01
N LYS A 64 -0.20 -13.67 -10.89
CA LYS A 64 -1.67 -13.57 -10.89
C LYS A 64 -2.17 -12.20 -11.35
N ALA A 65 -1.49 -11.12 -10.95
CA ALA A 65 -1.83 -9.78 -11.37
C ALA A 65 -1.68 -9.63 -12.91
N HIS A 66 -0.61 -10.16 -13.50
CA HIS A 66 -0.44 -10.20 -14.96
C HIS A 66 -1.55 -11.00 -15.65
N ARG A 67 -1.87 -12.16 -15.11
CA ARG A 67 -2.94 -13.01 -15.67
C ARG A 67 -4.32 -12.38 -15.57
N PHE A 68 -4.56 -11.54 -14.59
CA PHE A 68 -5.83 -10.82 -14.42
C PHE A 68 -6.11 -9.88 -15.61
N VAL A 69 -5.08 -9.30 -16.21
CA VAL A 69 -5.22 -8.37 -17.37
C VAL A 69 -6.01 -9.00 -18.50
N ARG A 70 -5.90 -10.32 -18.68
CA ARG A 70 -6.70 -11.07 -19.68
C ARG A 70 -8.21 -10.88 -19.54
N GLN A 71 -8.69 -10.61 -18.33
CA GLN A 71 -10.13 -10.40 -18.10
C GLN A 71 -10.59 -9.03 -18.57
N VAL A 72 -9.68 -8.07 -18.67
CA VAL A 72 -9.95 -6.68 -19.05
C VAL A 72 -9.65 -6.47 -20.52
N GLU A 73 -8.44 -6.81 -20.96
CA GLU A 73 -7.94 -6.53 -22.31
C GLU A 73 -8.19 -7.66 -23.31
N GLY A 74 -8.62 -8.84 -22.84
CA GLY A 74 -8.74 -10.02 -23.67
C GLY A 74 -7.41 -10.66 -24.08
N ASN A 75 -6.28 -10.09 -23.68
CA ASN A 75 -4.90 -10.55 -23.87
C ASN A 75 -4.24 -10.93 -22.57
N GLU A 76 -3.33 -11.89 -22.60
CA GLU A 76 -2.41 -12.10 -21.48
C GLU A 76 -1.29 -11.06 -21.54
N LEU A 77 -1.07 -10.38 -20.43
CA LEU A 77 0.11 -9.58 -20.20
C LEU A 77 1.22 -10.49 -19.63
N SER A 78 2.42 -10.32 -20.14
CA SER A 78 3.57 -11.09 -19.68
C SER A 78 4.51 -10.24 -18.82
N GLU A 79 5.19 -10.88 -17.89
CA GLU A 79 6.27 -10.28 -17.08
C GLU A 79 7.41 -9.77 -17.97
N LEU A 80 7.58 -10.35 -19.17
CA LEU A 80 8.49 -9.87 -20.22
C LEU A 80 8.18 -8.46 -20.69
N GLU A 81 6.91 -8.13 -20.74
CA GLU A 81 6.44 -6.84 -21.24
C GLU A 81 6.53 -5.76 -20.14
N THR A 82 6.31 -6.14 -18.89
CA THR A 82 6.30 -5.20 -17.78
C THR A 82 7.66 -5.02 -17.12
N TYR A 83 8.52 -6.04 -17.11
CA TYR A 83 9.85 -5.97 -16.51
C TYR A 83 10.74 -4.87 -17.14
N PRO A 84 10.85 -4.75 -18.49
CA PRO A 84 11.62 -3.68 -19.10
C PRO A 84 11.09 -2.27 -18.78
N ILE A 85 9.77 -2.13 -18.64
CA ILE A 85 9.13 -0.87 -18.22
C ILE A 85 9.51 -0.56 -16.77
N LEU A 86 9.41 -1.56 -15.90
CA LEU A 86 9.77 -1.41 -14.49
C LEU A 86 11.25 -0.99 -14.33
N VAL A 87 12.14 -1.57 -15.14
CA VAL A 87 13.56 -1.19 -15.17
C VAL A 87 13.73 0.26 -15.67
N ALA A 88 13.02 0.65 -16.73
CA ALA A 88 13.06 2.02 -17.24
C ALA A 88 12.67 3.06 -16.19
N ILE A 89 11.62 2.78 -15.42
CA ILE A 89 11.14 3.66 -14.33
C ILE A 89 12.23 3.90 -13.28
N THR A 90 13.10 2.93 -13.00
CA THR A 90 14.16 3.09 -11.99
C THR A 90 15.20 4.15 -12.36
N SER A 91 15.32 4.49 -13.62
CA SER A 91 16.28 5.50 -14.12
C SER A 91 15.71 6.92 -14.13
N LEU A 92 14.43 7.10 -13.81
CA LEU A 92 13.76 8.40 -13.84
C LEU A 92 13.72 9.02 -12.44
N ASP A 93 13.87 10.34 -12.40
CA ASP A 93 13.62 11.14 -11.20
C ASP A 93 12.14 11.50 -11.15
N LEU A 94 11.40 10.75 -10.34
CA LEU A 94 9.95 10.85 -10.24
C LEU A 94 9.52 11.32 -8.85
N PRO A 95 8.47 12.15 -8.76
CA PRO A 95 7.84 12.48 -7.49
C PRO A 95 7.11 11.25 -6.91
N ASP A 96 6.51 11.44 -5.74
CA ASP A 96 5.56 10.45 -5.22
C ASP A 96 4.39 10.31 -6.20
N CYS A 97 4.21 9.11 -6.73
CA CYS A 97 3.20 8.82 -7.73
C CYS A 97 2.79 7.34 -7.73
N GLU A 98 1.70 7.08 -8.42
CA GLU A 98 1.21 5.73 -8.72
C GLU A 98 1.38 5.49 -10.21
N ILE A 99 1.99 4.36 -10.57
CA ILE A 99 2.25 4.00 -11.97
C ILE A 99 1.69 2.61 -12.24
N ASP A 100 0.79 2.53 -13.20
CA ASP A 100 0.30 1.25 -13.72
C ASP A 100 1.17 0.78 -14.88
N ILE A 101 2.09 -0.15 -14.57
CA ILE A 101 2.99 -0.71 -15.59
C ILE A 101 2.27 -1.65 -16.55
N GLY A 102 1.11 -2.19 -16.16
CA GLY A 102 0.28 -3.01 -17.03
C GLY A 102 -0.31 -2.18 -18.17
N GLU A 103 -0.89 -1.01 -17.87
CA GLU A 103 -1.40 -0.09 -18.88
C GLU A 103 -0.28 0.44 -19.78
N LEU A 104 0.88 0.78 -19.22
CA LEU A 104 2.04 1.20 -20.02
C LEU A 104 2.49 0.09 -20.96
N ALA A 105 2.52 -1.15 -20.50
CA ALA A 105 2.92 -2.29 -21.32
C ALA A 105 1.95 -2.52 -22.49
N VAL A 106 0.66 -2.52 -22.23
CA VAL A 106 -0.34 -2.74 -23.28
C VAL A 106 -0.28 -1.66 -24.37
N ARG A 107 0.02 -0.42 -23.99
CA ARG A 107 0.15 0.70 -24.94
C ARG A 107 1.52 0.79 -25.63
N CYS A 108 2.52 0.06 -25.16
CA CYS A 108 3.88 0.13 -25.70
C CYS A 108 3.95 -0.48 -27.12
N PRO A 109 4.38 0.29 -28.12
CA PRO A 109 4.36 -0.17 -29.52
C PRO A 109 5.51 -1.11 -29.90
N PHE A 110 6.41 -1.42 -28.96
CA PHE A 110 7.67 -2.11 -29.26
C PHE A 110 7.70 -3.58 -28.82
N PHE A 111 6.66 -4.11 -28.18
CA PHE A 111 6.69 -5.47 -27.65
C PHE A 111 6.71 -6.59 -28.68
N ASP A 112 6.18 -6.39 -29.86
CA ASP A 112 6.25 -7.38 -30.94
C ASP A 112 7.69 -7.58 -31.48
N LYS A 113 8.63 -6.71 -31.07
CA LYS A 113 10.02 -6.67 -31.56
C LYS A 113 11.05 -6.92 -30.45
N LEU A 114 10.65 -7.44 -29.31
CA LEU A 114 11.51 -7.67 -28.13
C LEU A 114 12.72 -8.61 -28.38
N LYS A 115 12.72 -9.34 -29.52
CA LYS A 115 13.85 -10.19 -29.89
C LYS A 115 15.16 -9.44 -30.12
N ASP A 116 15.10 -8.13 -30.37
CA ASP A 116 16.27 -7.29 -30.75
C ASP A 116 16.74 -6.31 -29.65
N ASN A 117 16.41 -6.61 -28.39
CA ASN A 117 16.79 -5.83 -27.21
C ASN A 117 16.50 -4.32 -27.30
N PRO A 118 15.24 -3.91 -27.28
CA PRO A 118 14.86 -2.52 -27.45
C PRO A 118 14.77 -1.76 -26.11
N GLN A 119 15.57 -2.10 -25.09
CA GLN A 119 15.50 -1.43 -23.78
C GLN A 119 15.61 0.09 -23.94
N ASP A 120 16.47 0.58 -24.85
CA ASP A 120 16.58 2.01 -25.11
C ASP A 120 15.26 2.61 -25.64
N LYS A 121 14.56 1.89 -26.52
CA LYS A 121 13.26 2.33 -27.02
C LYS A 121 12.17 2.28 -25.95
N VAL A 122 12.23 1.28 -25.06
CA VAL A 122 11.33 1.22 -23.90
C VAL A 122 11.64 2.39 -22.96
N ASN A 123 12.88 2.72 -22.73
CA ASN A 123 13.28 3.87 -21.91
C ASN A 123 12.76 5.19 -22.51
N GLU A 124 12.91 5.39 -23.81
CA GLU A 124 12.38 6.57 -24.53
C GLU A 124 10.85 6.63 -24.44
N TYR A 125 10.18 5.51 -24.61
CA TYR A 125 8.72 5.41 -24.50
C TYR A 125 8.25 5.75 -23.08
N VAL A 126 8.81 5.11 -22.05
CA VAL A 126 8.45 5.36 -20.65
C VAL A 126 8.72 6.81 -20.27
N LEU A 127 9.84 7.37 -20.71
CA LEU A 127 10.15 8.78 -20.50
C LEU A 127 9.09 9.68 -21.17
N SER A 128 8.65 9.36 -22.39
CA SER A 128 7.63 10.15 -23.09
C SER A 128 6.27 10.11 -22.39
N GLU A 129 5.84 8.92 -21.92
CA GLU A 129 4.57 8.74 -21.19
C GLU A 129 4.56 9.44 -19.83
N LEU A 130 5.70 9.44 -19.15
CA LEU A 130 5.84 10.02 -17.81
C LEU A 130 6.44 11.45 -17.82
N ASN A 131 6.63 12.04 -18.99
CA ASN A 131 7.31 13.35 -19.14
C ASN A 131 6.64 14.48 -18.34
N SER A 132 5.33 14.41 -18.15
CA SER A 132 4.59 15.42 -17.39
C SER A 132 4.92 15.43 -15.88
N ILE A 133 5.45 14.32 -15.36
CA ILE A 133 5.77 14.15 -13.93
C ILE A 133 7.27 14.01 -13.67
N VAL A 134 8.08 13.71 -14.69
CA VAL A 134 9.55 13.62 -14.56
C VAL A 134 10.12 14.98 -14.14
N ASN A 135 11.09 14.98 -13.23
CA ASN A 135 11.73 16.18 -12.68
C ASN A 135 10.78 17.17 -12.00
N THR A 136 9.55 16.75 -11.68
CA THR A 136 8.68 17.58 -10.86
C THR A 136 9.03 17.38 -9.38
N SER A 137 8.93 18.46 -8.61
CA SER A 137 9.17 18.38 -7.17
C SER A 137 8.08 17.53 -6.50
N SER A 138 8.48 16.58 -5.68
CA SER A 138 7.55 15.85 -4.85
C SER A 138 6.81 16.81 -3.91
N ASN A 139 5.48 16.71 -3.87
CA ASN A 139 4.63 17.43 -2.92
C ASN A 139 4.67 16.79 -1.51
N ARG A 140 5.74 16.08 -1.18
CA ARG A 140 5.87 15.48 0.15
C ARG A 140 5.76 16.54 1.24
N PRO A 141 4.92 16.34 2.22
CA PRO A 141 4.92 17.22 3.39
C PRO A 141 6.28 17.10 4.09
N LYS A 142 6.79 18.22 4.61
CA LYS A 142 8.07 18.24 5.37
C LYS A 142 8.09 17.26 6.54
N ALA A 143 6.92 16.94 7.08
CA ALA A 143 6.71 15.91 8.08
C ALA A 143 5.37 15.22 7.83
N PRO A 144 5.28 13.90 8.06
CA PRO A 144 4.02 13.18 7.90
C PRO A 144 2.97 13.70 8.88
N LYS A 145 1.70 13.72 8.47
CA LYS A 145 0.60 14.00 9.36
C LYS A 145 0.44 12.85 10.34
N GLU A 146 0.45 13.17 11.62
CA GLU A 146 0.34 12.19 12.69
C GLU A 146 -1.12 11.75 12.86
N ILE A 147 -1.35 10.44 12.98
CA ILE A 147 -2.68 9.85 13.18
C ILE A 147 -2.74 9.19 14.54
N VAL A 148 -3.85 9.42 15.23
CA VAL A 148 -4.22 8.74 16.46
C VAL A 148 -5.55 8.03 16.25
N LEU A 149 -5.59 6.73 16.54
CA LEU A 149 -6.83 5.97 16.57
C LEU A 149 -7.38 5.94 17.98
N TYR A 150 -8.55 6.53 18.21
CA TYR A 150 -9.24 6.46 19.48
C TYR A 150 -10.22 5.28 19.45
N GLY A 151 -9.83 4.19 20.16
CA GLY A 151 -10.49 2.90 20.10
C GLY A 151 -9.69 1.86 19.29
N PHE A 152 -9.71 0.60 19.74
CA PHE A 152 -9.03 -0.51 19.09
C PHE A 152 -9.90 -1.75 19.00
N GLY A 153 -11.17 -1.52 18.65
CA GLY A 153 -12.13 -2.55 18.29
C GLY A 153 -11.82 -3.16 16.92
N ARG A 154 -12.80 -3.76 16.28
CA ARG A 154 -12.62 -4.33 14.93
C ARG A 154 -12.21 -3.25 13.92
N ILE A 155 -12.92 -2.14 13.87
CA ILE A 155 -12.64 -1.03 12.96
C ILE A 155 -11.23 -0.46 13.21
N GLY A 156 -10.87 -0.16 14.47
CA GLY A 156 -9.53 0.36 14.79
C GLY A 156 -8.40 -0.57 14.36
N ARG A 157 -8.57 -1.88 14.50
CA ARG A 157 -7.58 -2.85 14.01
C ARG A 157 -7.47 -2.89 12.50
N LEU A 158 -8.59 -2.77 11.78
CA LEU A 158 -8.58 -2.70 10.32
C LEU A 158 -7.94 -1.41 9.82
N LEU A 159 -8.28 -0.28 10.43
CA LEU A 159 -7.64 1.00 10.11
C LEU A 159 -6.14 0.97 10.39
N THR A 160 -5.72 0.32 11.48
CA THR A 160 -4.29 0.13 11.78
C THR A 160 -3.58 -0.65 10.67
N ARG A 161 -4.18 -1.76 10.21
CA ARG A 161 -3.61 -2.54 9.11
C ARG A 161 -3.54 -1.71 7.83
N LEU A 162 -4.64 -1.07 7.47
CA LEU A 162 -4.72 -0.22 6.28
C LEU A 162 -3.66 0.88 6.31
N LEU A 163 -3.58 1.65 7.41
CA LEU A 163 -2.59 2.72 7.54
C LEU A 163 -1.15 2.22 7.40
N VAL A 164 -0.83 1.06 7.98
CA VAL A 164 0.53 0.51 7.92
C VAL A 164 0.83 -0.11 6.54
N GLU A 165 -0.17 -0.69 5.87
CA GLU A 165 -0.01 -1.33 4.56
C GLU A 165 0.01 -0.31 3.41
N THR A 166 -0.78 0.77 3.49
CA THR A 166 -0.94 1.72 2.38
C THR A 166 -0.07 2.96 2.48
N THR A 167 0.33 3.37 3.68
CA THR A 167 1.15 4.59 3.84
C THR A 167 2.64 4.35 3.70
N GLY A 168 3.06 3.13 3.41
CA GLY A 168 4.45 2.74 3.21
C GLY A 168 5.34 3.10 4.39
N PRO A 169 6.45 3.82 4.13
CA PRO A 169 7.36 4.29 5.18
C PRO A 169 6.74 5.39 6.06
N GLY A 170 5.46 5.74 5.90
CA GLY A 170 4.76 6.76 6.66
C GLY A 170 5.15 8.19 6.27
N ASN A 171 5.32 8.43 4.97
CA ASN A 171 5.73 9.74 4.46
C ASN A 171 4.61 10.78 4.51
N TYR A 172 3.36 10.38 4.29
CA TYR A 172 2.19 11.27 4.33
C TYR A 172 1.43 11.17 5.65
N PHE A 173 1.14 9.95 6.07
CA PHE A 173 0.43 9.65 7.30
C PHE A 173 1.24 8.68 8.15
N ARG A 174 1.30 8.94 9.43
CA ARG A 174 1.99 8.06 10.38
C ARG A 174 1.09 7.77 11.56
N LEU A 175 0.75 6.50 11.75
CA LEU A 175 0.07 6.06 12.95
C LEU A 175 1.02 6.18 14.14
N ARG A 176 0.70 7.08 15.08
CA ARG A 176 1.53 7.39 16.25
C ARG A 176 1.03 6.74 17.52
N ALA A 177 -0.29 6.73 17.69
CA ALA A 177 -0.86 6.17 18.90
C ALA A 177 -2.23 5.53 18.66
N ILE A 178 -2.55 4.64 19.59
CA ILE A 178 -3.86 4.02 19.73
C ILE A 178 -4.29 4.27 21.18
N VAL A 179 -5.45 4.91 21.35
CA VAL A 179 -6.00 5.20 22.68
C VAL A 179 -7.06 4.17 23.01
N VAL A 180 -6.96 3.56 24.17
CA VAL A 180 -7.86 2.50 24.62
C VAL A 180 -8.10 2.55 26.13
N ARG A 181 -9.20 1.96 26.58
CA ARG A 181 -9.37 1.67 28.01
C ARG A 181 -8.47 0.50 28.40
N LYS A 182 -7.86 0.59 29.59
CA LYS A 182 -7.02 -0.50 30.10
C LYS A 182 -7.87 -1.73 30.38
N GLY A 183 -7.48 -2.85 29.79
CA GLY A 183 -8.08 -4.15 30.06
C GLY A 183 -7.41 -4.87 31.23
N ALA A 184 -7.94 -6.02 31.59
CA ALA A 184 -7.36 -6.86 32.62
C ALA A 184 -6.18 -7.71 32.10
N GLY A 185 -5.20 -7.98 32.94
CA GLY A 185 -4.05 -8.84 32.64
C GLY A 185 -3.14 -8.26 31.55
N ASP A 186 -2.59 -9.13 30.72
CA ASP A 186 -1.66 -8.78 29.62
C ASP A 186 -2.39 -8.13 28.43
N ASP A 187 -3.03 -6.98 28.67
CA ASP A 187 -3.88 -6.29 27.71
C ASP A 187 -3.15 -5.97 26.40
N LEU A 188 -1.90 -5.52 26.48
CA LEU A 188 -1.11 -5.16 25.30
C LEU A 188 -0.81 -6.39 24.41
N LEU A 189 -0.45 -7.53 25.02
CA LEU A 189 -0.22 -8.79 24.30
C LEU A 189 -1.50 -9.30 23.64
N LYS A 190 -2.63 -9.19 24.33
CA LYS A 190 -3.94 -9.56 23.81
C LYS A 190 -4.31 -8.69 22.59
N ARG A 191 -4.06 -7.37 22.65
CA ARG A 191 -4.32 -6.45 21.52
C ARG A 191 -3.43 -6.78 20.32
N ALA A 192 -2.16 -7.06 20.54
CA ALA A 192 -1.25 -7.50 19.50
C ALA A 192 -1.72 -8.81 18.84
N SER A 193 -2.18 -9.77 19.64
CA SER A 193 -2.74 -11.03 19.13
C SER A 193 -3.97 -10.82 18.27
N LEU A 194 -4.90 -9.95 18.71
CA LEU A 194 -6.10 -9.60 17.96
C LEU A 194 -5.78 -8.85 16.65
N LEU A 195 -4.72 -8.04 16.63
CA LEU A 195 -4.25 -7.38 15.41
C LEU A 195 -3.65 -8.37 14.42
N ARG A 196 -2.91 -9.39 14.91
CA ARG A 196 -2.32 -10.43 14.06
C ARG A 196 -3.37 -11.29 13.36
N ARG A 197 -4.51 -11.53 13.99
CA ARG A 197 -5.54 -12.44 13.51
C ARG A 197 -6.91 -11.80 13.63
N ASP A 198 -7.53 -11.57 12.50
CA ASP A 198 -8.94 -11.17 12.42
C ASP A 198 -9.77 -12.31 11.84
N SER A 199 -10.95 -12.54 12.39
CA SER A 199 -11.82 -13.65 11.99
C SER A 199 -12.40 -13.49 10.59
N VAL A 200 -12.52 -12.25 10.11
CA VAL A 200 -13.12 -11.92 8.82
C VAL A 200 -12.03 -11.62 7.78
N HIS A 201 -11.03 -10.81 8.17
CA HIS A 201 -10.01 -10.29 7.25
C HIS A 201 -8.68 -11.09 7.30
N GLY A 202 -8.68 -12.20 8.01
CA GLY A 202 -7.55 -13.12 8.05
C GLY A 202 -6.33 -12.59 8.82
N LYS A 203 -5.18 -13.15 8.49
CA LYS A 203 -3.91 -12.80 9.15
C LYS A 203 -3.39 -11.46 8.63
N PHE A 204 -2.81 -10.66 9.50
CA PHE A 204 -2.05 -9.48 9.12
C PHE A 204 -0.80 -9.87 8.33
N ARG A 205 -0.56 -9.24 7.19
CA ARG A 205 0.60 -9.50 6.32
C ARG A 205 1.80 -8.66 6.74
N GLY A 206 2.19 -8.76 8.00
CA GLY A 206 3.29 -7.98 8.52
C GLY A 206 3.78 -8.51 9.85
N THR A 207 4.71 -7.77 10.46
CA THR A 207 5.33 -8.09 11.74
C THR A 207 4.77 -7.21 12.85
N ILE A 208 4.55 -7.78 14.01
CA ILE A 208 4.15 -7.06 15.22
C ILE A 208 5.04 -7.51 16.35
N ARG A 209 5.80 -6.59 16.92
CA ARG A 209 6.56 -6.78 18.16
C ARG A 209 5.90 -5.94 19.27
N VAL A 210 5.90 -6.46 20.48
CA VAL A 210 5.33 -5.79 21.63
C VAL A 210 6.47 -5.36 22.56
N ASP A 211 6.47 -4.10 22.95
CA ASP A 211 7.34 -3.55 23.98
C ASP A 211 6.43 -3.16 25.15
N ILE A 212 6.45 -4.02 26.17
CA ILE A 212 5.57 -3.88 27.35
C ILE A 212 5.99 -2.69 28.21
N ASP A 213 7.30 -2.50 28.38
CA ASP A 213 7.84 -1.48 29.26
C ASP A 213 7.48 -0.07 28.79
N ASN A 214 7.46 0.13 27.47
CA ASN A 214 7.15 1.40 26.85
C ASN A 214 5.70 1.51 26.34
N ASN A 215 4.86 0.50 26.52
CA ASN A 215 3.51 0.41 25.97
C ASN A 215 3.48 0.67 24.44
N LEU A 216 4.35 -0.03 23.68
CA LEU A 216 4.44 0.11 22.23
C LEU A 216 4.03 -1.17 21.51
N LEU A 217 3.32 -0.98 20.41
CA LEU A 217 3.19 -1.97 19.34
C LEU A 217 4.08 -1.54 18.17
N ILE A 218 5.13 -2.30 17.88
CA ILE A 218 6.01 -2.03 16.75
C ILE A 218 5.48 -2.83 15.56
N ILE A 219 4.81 -2.14 14.64
CA ILE A 219 4.08 -2.73 13.52
C ILE A 219 4.85 -2.40 12.24
N ASN A 220 5.39 -3.42 11.55
CA ASN A 220 6.28 -3.23 10.39
C ASN A 220 7.37 -2.18 10.63
N GLY A 221 7.95 -2.16 11.84
CA GLY A 221 8.97 -1.19 12.24
C GLY A 221 8.42 0.15 12.76
N ASN A 222 7.14 0.46 12.57
CA ASN A 222 6.51 1.69 13.09
C ASN A 222 6.19 1.54 14.58
N PRO A 223 6.76 2.36 15.47
CA PRO A 223 6.43 2.36 16.87
C PRO A 223 5.09 3.09 17.11
N VAL A 224 4.09 2.34 17.49
CA VAL A 224 2.74 2.84 17.79
C VAL A 224 2.52 2.80 19.30
N LYS A 225 2.36 3.96 19.91
CA LYS A 225 2.11 4.07 21.35
C LYS A 225 0.71 3.60 21.68
N VAL A 226 0.57 2.80 22.74
CA VAL A 226 -0.74 2.46 23.31
C VAL A 226 -0.96 3.32 24.55
N ILE A 227 -1.91 4.23 24.45
CA ILE A 227 -2.27 5.17 25.53
C ILE A 227 -3.51 4.64 26.22
N TYR A 228 -3.47 4.54 27.52
CA TYR A 228 -4.60 4.10 28.30
C TYR A 228 -5.36 5.30 28.85
N ALA A 229 -6.63 5.46 28.43
CA ALA A 229 -7.50 6.53 28.86
C ALA A 229 -8.95 6.05 28.95
N ASN A 230 -9.72 6.59 29.86
CA ASN A 230 -11.15 6.30 30.00
C ASN A 230 -12.03 7.33 29.25
N SER A 231 -11.55 8.56 29.15
CA SER A 231 -12.19 9.67 28.43
C SER A 231 -11.17 10.34 27.51
N PRO A 232 -11.60 11.02 26.42
CA PRO A 232 -10.71 11.85 25.63
C PRO A 232 -9.97 12.91 26.48
N ASP A 233 -10.63 13.50 27.44
CA ASP A 233 -10.06 14.53 28.33
C ASP A 233 -8.85 14.03 29.14
N ASP A 234 -8.71 12.72 29.34
CA ASP A 234 -7.61 12.11 30.07
C ASP A 234 -6.30 12.03 29.23
N VAL A 235 -6.36 12.34 27.94
CA VAL A 235 -5.23 12.16 27.03
C VAL A 235 -4.46 13.47 26.86
N ASN A 236 -3.15 13.40 26.99
CA ASN A 236 -2.26 14.51 26.63
C ASN A 236 -1.29 14.09 25.53
N TYR A 237 -1.62 14.39 24.30
CA TYR A 237 -0.80 14.03 23.13
C TYR A 237 0.57 14.70 23.12
N LYS A 238 0.70 15.90 23.70
CA LYS A 238 1.99 16.63 23.78
C LYS A 238 2.99 15.89 24.64
N ASN A 239 2.54 15.24 25.73
CA ASN A 239 3.40 14.45 26.60
C ASN A 239 3.97 13.20 25.88
N GLU A 240 3.29 12.73 24.84
CA GLU A 240 3.73 11.61 24.02
C GLU A 240 4.48 12.06 22.76
N ASN A 241 4.88 13.34 22.68
CA ASN A 241 5.52 13.95 21.50
C ASN A 241 4.71 13.78 20.22
N ILE A 242 3.39 13.88 20.30
CA ILE A 242 2.45 13.85 19.18
C ILE A 242 1.95 15.28 18.95
N LYS A 243 2.17 15.80 17.73
CA LYS A 243 1.85 17.21 17.39
C LYS A 243 0.72 17.24 16.36
N ASP A 244 -0.31 18.02 16.67
CA ASP A 244 -1.44 18.28 15.78
C ASP A 244 -1.96 17.03 15.06
N PRO A 245 -2.30 15.94 15.78
CA PRO A 245 -2.71 14.68 15.17
C PRO A 245 -4.10 14.81 14.56
N ILE A 246 -4.34 14.01 13.52
CA ILE A 246 -5.70 13.65 13.12
C ILE A 246 -6.16 12.54 14.07
N VAL A 247 -7.18 12.81 14.87
CA VAL A 247 -7.79 11.80 15.75
C VAL A 247 -8.98 11.19 15.05
N ILE A 248 -8.94 9.86 14.90
CA ILE A 248 -10.04 9.08 14.33
C ILE A 248 -10.69 8.29 15.46
N ASP A 249 -11.88 8.75 15.90
CA ASP A 249 -12.65 8.00 16.90
C ASP A 249 -13.44 6.88 16.21
N ASN A 250 -13.13 5.67 16.60
CA ASN A 250 -13.80 4.45 16.14
C ASN A 250 -14.45 3.66 17.28
N THR A 251 -14.67 4.30 18.45
CA THR A 251 -15.30 3.68 19.61
C THR A 251 -16.82 3.57 19.47
N GLY A 252 -17.41 4.50 18.72
CA GLY A 252 -18.84 4.66 18.61
C GLY A 252 -19.51 5.16 19.91
N VAL A 253 -18.72 5.70 20.86
CA VAL A 253 -19.22 6.24 22.13
C VAL A 253 -19.45 7.74 22.04
N TRP A 254 -18.48 8.46 21.49
CA TRP A 254 -18.49 9.93 21.40
C TRP A 254 -19.11 10.39 20.08
N ARG A 255 -20.46 10.40 19.99
CA ARG A 255 -21.19 10.65 18.73
C ARG A 255 -21.89 12.01 18.69
N ASP A 256 -22.08 12.63 19.84
CA ASP A 256 -22.70 13.94 19.98
C ASP A 256 -21.66 15.06 20.03
N MET A 257 -22.13 16.29 19.94
CA MET A 257 -21.27 17.47 19.98
C MET A 257 -20.46 17.56 21.28
N ASP A 258 -21.05 17.20 22.40
CA ASP A 258 -20.39 17.26 23.71
C ASP A 258 -19.28 16.22 23.80
N GLY A 259 -19.51 15.03 23.28
CA GLY A 259 -18.50 13.99 23.19
C GLY A 259 -17.36 14.33 22.25
N LEU A 260 -17.67 14.88 21.07
CA LEU A 260 -16.69 15.33 20.09
C LEU A 260 -15.88 16.51 20.59
N ASN A 261 -16.50 17.46 21.31
CA ASN A 261 -15.82 18.60 21.92
C ASN A 261 -14.72 18.18 22.92
N LYS A 262 -14.84 17.02 23.55
CA LYS A 262 -13.78 16.47 24.40
C LYS A 262 -12.50 16.16 23.64
N HIS A 263 -12.62 15.74 22.37
CA HIS A 263 -11.46 15.60 21.50
C HIS A 263 -10.93 16.94 21.03
N LEU A 264 -11.80 17.92 20.77
CA LEU A 264 -11.43 19.26 20.26
C LEU A 264 -10.61 20.07 21.25
N SER A 265 -10.85 19.90 22.54
CA SER A 265 -10.07 20.58 23.58
C SER A 265 -8.58 20.19 23.54
N LEU A 266 -8.26 19.07 22.87
CA LEU A 266 -6.92 18.48 22.79
C LEU A 266 -6.24 18.69 21.44
N ILE A 267 -7.01 19.03 20.40
CA ILE A 267 -6.57 19.25 19.03
C ILE A 267 -7.23 20.50 18.46
N HIS A 268 -6.48 21.33 17.76
CA HIS A 268 -6.97 22.65 17.32
C HIS A 268 -7.99 22.62 16.17
N ILE A 269 -8.21 21.50 15.48
CA ILE A 269 -9.17 21.37 14.39
C ILE A 269 -9.71 19.94 14.29
N SER A 270 -11.03 19.75 14.37
CA SER A 270 -11.72 18.60 13.80
C SER A 270 -13.09 19.02 13.28
N GLU A 271 -13.44 18.61 12.07
CA GLU A 271 -14.81 18.69 11.59
C GLU A 271 -15.49 17.34 11.86
N PRO A 272 -16.69 17.30 12.47
CA PRO A 272 -17.43 16.06 12.62
C PRO A 272 -17.95 15.62 11.25
N THR A 273 -17.44 14.54 10.72
CA THR A 273 -18.04 13.90 9.56
C THR A 273 -19.29 13.18 10.02
N ARG A 274 -20.43 13.81 9.85
CA ARG A 274 -21.74 13.20 10.09
C ARG A 274 -22.07 12.32 8.88
N LEU A 275 -22.02 11.01 9.06
CA LEU A 275 -22.71 10.12 8.13
C LEU A 275 -24.22 10.28 8.39
N GLU A 276 -24.90 10.95 7.46
CA GLU A 276 -26.36 10.96 7.46
C GLU A 276 -26.88 9.54 7.19
N PRO A 277 -27.99 9.13 7.80
CA PRO A 277 -28.54 7.80 7.68
C PRO A 277 -29.11 7.51 6.29
#